data_4ea7576f3d4fa5a55073b3470b1b1442
#
_entry.id   4ea7576f3d4fa5a55073b3470b1b1442
#
_cell.length_a   1.000
_cell.length_b   1.000
_cell.length_c   1.000
_cell.angle_alpha   90.00
_cell.angle_beta   90.00
_cell.angle_gamma   90.00
#
_symmetry.space_group_name_H-M   'P 1'
#
loop_
_entity.id
_entity.type
_entity.pdbx_description
1 polymer ?
#
loop_
_entity_poly.entity_id
_entity_poly.type
_entity_poly.pdbx_seq_one_letter_code
_entity_poly.pdbx_strand_id
1 'polypeptide(L)'
;MTPNTKKQISGLNIDPTLPLMIFDADEVLVHFAEPFSNYLTKHNHRLHLTGYRLDNAIKKSETDDVADPDTAKDLVWGFINEETKNQPAAKGAPEALKKLQEYGQIIILSNVPHSVHDDRVLNLKKIGMDYPLISNEGMKGPAV
;
A
#
# COMPACT_ATOMS: atom_id res chain seq x y z
N MET A 1 -6.91 -6.09 14.87
CA MET A 1 -5.45 -5.81 14.87
C MET A 1 -4.68 -7.07 15.20
N THR A 2 -3.71 -7.43 14.36
CA THR A 2 -2.89 -8.65 14.52
C THR A 2 -1.82 -8.47 15.62
N PRO A 3 -1.27 -9.56 16.18
CA PRO A 3 -0.14 -9.47 17.11
C PRO A 3 1.08 -8.77 16.53
N ASN A 4 1.32 -8.94 15.22
CA ASN A 4 2.43 -8.28 14.52
C ASN A 4 2.22 -6.76 14.45
N THR A 5 1.03 -6.31 14.08
CA THR A 5 0.68 -4.87 14.10
C THR A 5 0.86 -4.28 15.50
N LYS A 6 0.38 -4.98 16.56
CA LYS A 6 0.58 -4.53 17.95
C LYS A 6 2.05 -4.38 18.30
N LYS A 7 2.89 -5.35 17.93
CA LYS A 7 4.33 -5.30 18.18
C LYS A 7 4.98 -4.11 17.48
N GLN A 8 4.61 -3.82 16.23
CA GLN A 8 5.12 -2.67 15.49
C GLN A 8 4.73 -1.36 16.18
N ILE A 9 3.46 -1.21 16.58
CA ILE A 9 2.99 -0.02 17.32
C ILE A 9 3.74 0.16 18.63
N SER A 10 3.91 -0.92 19.40
CA SER A 10 4.65 -0.86 20.68
C SER A 10 6.12 -0.50 20.52
N GLY A 11 6.69 -0.69 19.34
CA GLY A 11 8.07 -0.30 19.02
C GLY A 11 8.21 1.16 18.57
N LEU A 12 7.11 1.90 18.38
CA LEU A 12 7.15 3.30 18.00
C LEU A 12 7.60 4.17 19.18
N ASN A 13 8.45 5.14 18.88
CA ASN A 13 8.82 6.20 19.83
C ASN A 13 8.03 7.46 19.48
N ILE A 14 6.85 7.62 20.06
CA ILE A 14 5.96 8.75 19.83
C ILE A 14 6.10 9.74 20.99
N ASP A 15 6.34 11.01 20.67
CA ASP A 15 6.30 12.10 21.62
C ASP A 15 4.85 12.57 21.81
N PRO A 16 4.25 12.39 23.00
CA PRO A 16 2.86 12.76 23.24
C PRO A 16 2.61 14.27 23.26
N THR A 17 3.66 15.08 23.22
CA THR A 17 3.55 16.55 23.19
C THR A 17 3.42 17.12 21.78
N LEU A 18 3.68 16.29 20.75
CA LEU A 18 3.61 16.71 19.35
C LEU A 18 2.40 16.08 18.64
N PRO A 19 1.80 16.79 17.67
CA PRO A 19 0.77 16.20 16.82
C PRO A 19 1.26 14.93 16.12
N LEU A 20 0.41 13.93 16.03
CA LEU A 20 0.66 12.71 15.26
C LEU A 20 -0.20 12.70 14.00
N MET A 21 0.46 12.58 12.85
CA MET A 21 -0.18 12.47 11.55
C MET A 21 0.00 11.04 11.01
N ILE A 22 -1.11 10.39 10.70
CA ILE A 22 -1.13 9.01 10.20
C ILE A 22 -1.61 9.03 8.75
N PHE A 23 -0.79 8.48 7.85
CA PHE A 23 -1.08 8.42 6.41
C PHE A 23 -1.27 6.98 5.95
N ASP A 24 -2.21 6.77 5.03
CA ASP A 24 -2.27 5.55 4.23
C ASP A 24 -1.17 5.57 3.16
N ALA A 25 -0.80 4.41 2.63
CA ALA A 25 0.20 4.32 1.56
C ALA A 25 -0.43 4.23 0.18
N ASP A 26 -1.22 3.18 -0.10
CA ASP A 26 -1.71 2.88 -1.44
C ASP A 26 -2.76 3.91 -1.91
N GLU A 27 -2.57 4.44 -3.12
CA GLU A 27 -3.38 5.52 -3.72
C GLU A 27 -3.40 6.84 -2.91
N VAL A 28 -2.49 6.97 -1.93
CA VAL A 28 -2.28 8.21 -1.17
C VAL A 28 -0.85 8.70 -1.32
N LEU A 29 0.13 7.87 -0.94
CA LEU A 29 1.55 8.18 -1.01
C LEU A 29 2.24 7.50 -2.19
N VAL A 30 1.74 6.35 -2.61
CA VAL A 30 2.22 5.56 -3.75
C VAL A 30 1.07 5.19 -4.66
N HIS A 31 1.36 5.08 -5.95
CA HIS A 31 0.39 4.57 -6.92
C HIS A 31 0.27 3.04 -6.81
N PHE A 32 -0.96 2.55 -6.83
CA PHE A 32 -1.29 1.12 -6.85
C PHE A 32 -2.01 0.73 -8.15
N ALA A 33 -3.07 1.43 -8.52
CA ALA A 33 -3.95 1.02 -9.62
C ALA A 33 -3.24 1.02 -10.98
N GLU A 34 -2.45 2.03 -11.29
CA GLU A 34 -1.70 2.10 -12.56
C GLU A 34 -0.60 1.03 -12.64
N PRO A 35 0.30 0.86 -11.65
CA PRO A 35 1.27 -0.24 -11.66
C PRO A 35 0.61 -1.61 -11.71
N PHE A 36 -0.49 -1.82 -11.01
CA PHE A 36 -1.23 -3.07 -11.03
C PHE A 36 -1.86 -3.34 -12.40
N SER A 37 -2.44 -2.32 -13.03
CA SER A 37 -2.95 -2.42 -14.41
C SER A 37 -1.85 -2.82 -15.39
N ASN A 38 -0.66 -2.23 -15.28
CA ASN A 38 0.50 -2.58 -16.10
C ASN A 38 0.98 -4.01 -15.86
N TYR A 39 0.97 -4.46 -14.61
CA TYR A 39 1.29 -5.83 -14.25
C TYR A 39 0.29 -6.82 -14.87
N LEU A 40 -1.00 -6.54 -14.75
CA LEU A 40 -2.06 -7.38 -15.34
C LEU A 40 -1.91 -7.49 -16.87
N THR A 41 -1.58 -6.41 -17.55
CA THR A 41 -1.37 -6.40 -19.01
C THR A 41 -0.25 -7.37 -19.40
N LYS A 42 0.84 -7.44 -18.65
CA LYS A 42 1.93 -8.39 -18.87
C LYS A 42 1.51 -9.86 -18.68
N HIS A 43 0.41 -10.09 -17.96
CA HIS A 43 -0.15 -11.41 -17.67
C HIS A 43 -1.44 -11.70 -18.45
N ASN A 44 -1.67 -11.01 -19.57
CA ASN A 44 -2.84 -11.17 -20.44
C ASN A 44 -4.18 -10.89 -19.73
N HIS A 45 -4.18 -9.97 -18.78
CA HIS A 45 -5.35 -9.50 -18.06
C HIS A 45 -5.41 -7.98 -18.07
N ARG A 46 -6.55 -7.44 -17.69
CA ARG A 46 -6.78 -5.99 -17.58
C ARG A 46 -7.58 -5.66 -16.33
N LEU A 47 -7.34 -4.46 -15.80
CA LEU A 47 -8.09 -3.92 -14.68
C LEU A 47 -9.33 -3.18 -15.20
N HIS A 48 -10.50 -3.52 -14.66
CA HIS A 48 -11.76 -2.84 -14.94
C HIS A 48 -12.44 -2.49 -13.61
N LEU A 49 -12.08 -1.33 -13.07
CA LEU A 49 -12.65 -0.84 -11.82
C LEU A 49 -14.03 -0.22 -12.06
N THR A 50 -15.03 -0.75 -11.37
CA THR A 50 -16.40 -0.19 -11.34
C THR A 50 -16.72 0.46 -9.98
N GLY A 51 -15.73 0.52 -9.09
CA GLY A 51 -15.84 1.06 -7.73
C GLY A 51 -14.58 0.79 -6.91
N TYR A 52 -14.70 0.84 -5.60
CA TYR A 52 -13.57 0.65 -4.67
C TYR A 52 -13.22 -0.82 -4.39
N ARG A 53 -13.92 -1.78 -4.99
CA ARG A 53 -13.69 -3.20 -4.77
C ARG A 53 -12.99 -3.81 -5.96
N LEU A 54 -12.04 -4.70 -5.67
CA LEU A 54 -11.34 -5.49 -6.70
C LEU A 54 -12.14 -6.74 -7.13
N ASP A 55 -13.26 -7.02 -6.47
CA ASP A 55 -14.14 -8.13 -6.86
C ASP A 55 -14.61 -7.94 -8.30
N ASN A 56 -14.35 -8.94 -9.14
CA ASN A 56 -14.67 -8.93 -10.57
C ASN A 56 -13.97 -7.81 -11.38
N ALA A 57 -12.97 -7.13 -10.81
CA ALA A 57 -12.24 -6.05 -11.48
C ALA A 57 -11.16 -6.56 -12.45
N ILE A 58 -10.75 -7.81 -12.35
CA ILE A 58 -9.73 -8.40 -13.21
C ILE A 58 -10.41 -9.19 -14.32
N LYS A 59 -10.20 -8.76 -15.56
CA LYS A 59 -10.75 -9.38 -16.76
C LYS A 59 -9.65 -9.92 -17.65
N LYS A 60 -9.97 -10.97 -18.44
CA LYS A 60 -9.08 -11.46 -19.49
C LYS A 60 -8.94 -10.41 -20.59
N SER A 61 -7.72 -10.23 -21.14
CA SER A 61 -7.46 -9.20 -22.16
C SER A 61 -8.19 -9.46 -23.48
N GLU A 62 -8.32 -10.71 -23.88
CA GLU A 62 -8.91 -11.10 -25.17
C GLU A 62 -10.43 -11.17 -25.14
N THR A 63 -11.03 -11.25 -23.96
CA THR A 63 -12.48 -11.35 -23.75
C THR A 63 -12.90 -10.40 -22.64
N ASP A 64 -14.21 -10.17 -22.47
CA ASP A 64 -14.72 -9.43 -21.32
C ASP A 64 -15.00 -10.33 -20.09
N ASP A 65 -14.56 -11.59 -20.16
CA ASP A 65 -14.74 -12.53 -19.07
C ASP A 65 -13.94 -12.11 -17.83
N VAL A 66 -14.60 -12.17 -16.71
CA VAL A 66 -13.95 -11.99 -15.40
C VAL A 66 -13.02 -13.17 -15.16
N ALA A 67 -11.80 -12.88 -14.67
CA ALA A 67 -10.88 -13.93 -14.25
C ALA A 67 -11.51 -14.77 -13.13
N ASP A 68 -11.25 -16.08 -13.13
CA ASP A 68 -11.69 -16.92 -12.03
C ASP A 68 -11.04 -16.45 -10.70
N PRO A 69 -11.69 -16.73 -9.54
CA PRO A 69 -11.21 -16.23 -8.25
C PRO A 69 -9.78 -16.63 -7.90
N ASP A 70 -9.35 -17.83 -8.24
CA ASP A 70 -8.00 -18.31 -7.93
C ASP A 70 -6.95 -17.59 -8.78
N THR A 71 -7.21 -17.44 -10.08
CA THR A 71 -6.36 -16.65 -10.99
C THR A 71 -6.29 -15.17 -10.54
N ALA A 72 -7.42 -14.57 -10.21
CA ALA A 72 -7.46 -13.20 -9.72
C ALA A 72 -6.64 -13.02 -8.44
N LYS A 73 -6.76 -13.96 -7.50
CA LYS A 73 -5.98 -13.98 -6.26
C LYS A 73 -4.48 -14.11 -6.54
N ASP A 74 -4.09 -15.03 -7.41
CA ASP A 74 -2.69 -15.25 -7.77
C ASP A 74 -2.08 -14.00 -8.43
N LEU A 75 -2.83 -13.30 -9.28
CA LEU A 75 -2.38 -12.05 -9.91
C LEU A 75 -2.20 -10.93 -8.89
N VAL A 76 -3.12 -10.78 -7.94
CA VAL A 76 -2.99 -9.78 -6.86
C VAL A 76 -1.77 -10.08 -5.99
N TRP A 77 -1.62 -11.33 -5.54
CA TRP A 77 -0.48 -11.73 -4.71
C TRP A 77 0.85 -11.67 -5.46
N GLY A 78 0.87 -12.04 -6.74
CA GLY A 78 2.03 -11.89 -7.60
C GLY A 78 2.48 -10.43 -7.68
N PHE A 79 1.54 -9.51 -7.96
CA PHE A 79 1.82 -8.09 -7.99
C PHE A 79 2.37 -7.59 -6.64
N ILE A 80 1.72 -7.92 -5.53
CA ILE A 80 2.15 -7.49 -4.21
C ILE A 80 3.57 -7.98 -3.90
N ASN A 81 3.87 -9.25 -4.17
CA ASN A 81 5.18 -9.83 -3.87
C ASN A 81 6.30 -9.31 -4.79
N GLU A 82 6.00 -9.04 -6.05
CA GLU A 82 7.01 -8.65 -7.03
C GLU A 82 7.21 -7.13 -7.10
N GLU A 83 6.13 -6.36 -6.97
CA GLU A 83 6.10 -4.94 -7.32
C GLU A 83 5.97 -3.97 -6.15
N THR A 84 5.69 -4.41 -4.91
CA THR A 84 5.59 -3.50 -3.75
C THR A 84 6.83 -2.61 -3.61
N LYS A 85 8.02 -3.15 -3.82
CA LYS A 85 9.29 -2.40 -3.76
C LYS A 85 9.52 -1.41 -4.90
N ASN A 86 8.72 -1.47 -5.97
CA ASN A 86 8.88 -0.68 -7.20
C ASN A 86 7.75 0.34 -7.40
N GLN A 87 6.75 0.40 -6.53
CA GLN A 87 5.62 1.31 -6.70
C GLN A 87 6.09 2.78 -6.69
N PRO A 88 5.67 3.59 -7.67
CA PRO A 88 6.09 4.98 -7.75
C PRO A 88 5.35 5.86 -6.74
N ALA A 89 6.00 6.95 -6.32
CA ALA A 89 5.37 7.95 -5.45
C ALA A 89 4.20 8.65 -6.14
N ALA A 90 3.15 8.92 -5.39
CA ALA A 90 2.14 9.88 -5.79
C ALA A 90 2.78 11.27 -5.93
N LYS A 91 2.40 11.99 -7.01
CA LYS A 91 3.00 13.30 -7.31
C LYS A 91 2.84 14.26 -6.14
N GLY A 92 3.96 14.79 -5.66
CA GLY A 92 3.99 15.76 -4.56
C GLY A 92 3.93 15.15 -3.15
N ALA A 93 3.76 13.82 -3.02
CA ALA A 93 3.68 13.17 -1.71
C ALA A 93 4.98 13.31 -0.89
N PRO A 94 6.18 13.05 -1.44
CA PRO A 94 7.42 13.20 -0.68
C PRO A 94 7.61 14.64 -0.16
N GLU A 95 7.36 15.63 -1.01
CA GLU A 95 7.50 17.04 -0.66
C GLU A 95 6.46 17.50 0.38
N ALA A 96 5.23 16.98 0.28
CA ALA A 96 4.18 17.26 1.25
C ALA A 96 4.53 16.70 2.63
N LEU A 97 4.97 15.45 2.72
CA LEU A 97 5.37 14.86 4.00
C LEU A 97 6.58 15.58 4.60
N LYS A 98 7.55 15.99 3.77
CA LYS A 98 8.71 16.76 4.23
C LYS A 98 8.32 18.09 4.86
N LYS A 99 7.29 18.76 4.34
CA LYS A 99 6.75 19.99 4.96
C LYS A 99 5.96 19.68 6.23
N LEU A 100 5.14 18.66 6.21
CA LEU A 100 4.29 18.31 7.35
C LEU A 100 5.09 17.85 8.57
N GLN A 101 6.25 17.20 8.39
CA GLN A 101 7.10 16.80 9.52
C GLN A 101 7.60 17.96 10.37
N GLU A 102 7.55 19.22 9.85
CA GLU A 102 7.88 20.42 10.63
C GLU A 102 6.81 20.73 11.69
N TYR A 103 5.60 20.19 11.55
CA TYR A 103 4.46 20.45 12.42
C TYR A 103 4.13 19.31 13.37
N GLY A 104 4.71 18.13 13.17
CA GLY A 104 4.43 16.97 14.01
C GLY A 104 5.11 15.70 13.53
N GLN A 105 4.73 14.61 14.14
CA GLN A 105 5.27 13.28 13.83
C GLN A 105 4.46 12.62 12.73
N ILE A 106 5.13 11.87 11.86
CA ILE A 106 4.51 11.16 10.74
C ILE A 106 4.67 9.66 10.93
N ILE A 107 3.58 8.92 10.75
CA ILE A 107 3.55 7.46 10.67
C ILE A 107 2.77 7.09 9.41
N ILE A 108 3.21 6.03 8.75
CA ILE A 108 2.50 5.43 7.63
C ILE A 108 1.82 4.15 8.13
N LEU A 109 0.50 4.07 8.01
CA LEU A 109 -0.30 2.90 8.37
C LEU A 109 -0.93 2.31 7.10
N SER A 110 -0.38 1.21 6.62
CA SER A 110 -0.81 0.58 5.37
C SER A 110 -1.37 -0.82 5.58
N ASN A 111 -2.38 -1.19 4.80
CA ASN A 111 -2.88 -2.56 4.71
C ASN A 111 -2.01 -3.43 3.79
N VAL A 112 -0.71 -3.19 3.79
CA VAL A 112 0.24 -4.07 3.13
C VAL A 112 0.42 -5.34 3.97
N PRO A 113 0.43 -6.53 3.36
CA PRO A 113 0.66 -7.78 4.09
C PRO A 113 1.99 -7.76 4.86
N HIS A 114 2.01 -8.33 6.05
CA HIS A 114 3.22 -8.37 6.88
C HIS A 114 4.41 -9.03 6.17
N SER A 115 4.16 -9.97 5.26
CA SER A 115 5.18 -10.66 4.48
C SER A 115 6.00 -9.76 3.56
N VAL A 116 5.44 -8.62 3.15
CA VAL A 116 6.11 -7.62 2.27
C VAL A 116 6.33 -6.29 2.98
N HIS A 117 6.29 -6.28 4.32
CA HIS A 117 6.56 -5.09 5.13
C HIS A 117 7.91 -4.45 4.77
N ASP A 118 8.98 -5.26 4.74
CA ASP A 118 10.32 -4.77 4.45
C ASP A 118 10.46 -4.22 3.02
N ASP A 119 9.80 -4.84 2.05
CA ASP A 119 9.75 -4.33 0.68
C ASP A 119 9.05 -2.96 0.60
N ARG A 120 7.97 -2.75 1.38
CA ARG A 120 7.32 -1.44 1.47
C ARG A 120 8.20 -0.40 2.16
N VAL A 121 8.90 -0.77 3.22
CA VAL A 121 9.88 0.12 3.87
C VAL A 121 10.95 0.56 2.89
N LEU A 122 11.54 -0.38 2.14
CA LEU A 122 12.54 -0.09 1.11
C LEU A 122 11.97 0.79 0.00
N ASN A 123 10.75 0.51 -0.46
CA ASN A 123 10.06 1.32 -1.46
C ASN A 123 9.91 2.77 -1.01
N LEU A 124 9.31 3.00 0.16
CA LEU A 124 9.08 4.34 0.69
C LEU A 124 10.39 5.11 0.88
N LYS A 125 11.42 4.47 1.42
CA LYS A 125 12.75 5.06 1.59
C LYS A 125 13.37 5.47 0.25
N LYS A 126 13.29 4.60 -0.75
CA LYS A 126 13.82 4.82 -2.10
C LYS A 126 13.16 6.03 -2.79
N ILE A 127 11.89 6.26 -2.55
CA ILE A 127 11.12 7.38 -3.15
C ILE A 127 11.04 8.62 -2.25
N GLY A 128 11.86 8.70 -1.19
CA GLY A 128 12.04 9.90 -0.37
C GLY A 128 11.06 10.05 0.80
N MET A 129 10.43 8.96 1.24
CA MET A 129 9.46 8.95 2.36
C MET A 129 9.91 7.97 3.45
N ASP A 130 11.05 8.26 4.10
CA ASP A 130 11.62 7.44 5.16
C ASP A 130 10.97 7.77 6.52
N TYR A 131 9.75 7.28 6.72
CA TYR A 131 8.98 7.42 7.94
C TYR A 131 8.61 6.04 8.51
N PRO A 132 8.32 5.94 9.84
CA PRO A 132 7.88 4.68 10.42
C PRO A 132 6.67 4.11 9.69
N LEU A 133 6.76 2.84 9.29
CA LEU A 133 5.68 2.09 8.66
C LEU A 133 5.09 1.07 9.63
N ILE A 134 3.77 1.06 9.73
CA ILE A 134 2.99 0.01 10.35
C ILE A 134 2.25 -0.75 9.25
N SER A 135 2.56 -2.03 9.11
CA SER A 135 1.75 -2.93 8.30
C SER A 135 0.56 -3.44 9.12
N ASN A 136 -0.62 -3.42 8.52
CA ASN A 136 -1.86 -3.87 9.15
C ASN A 136 -2.56 -4.88 8.25
N GLU A 137 -3.26 -5.81 8.84
CA GLU A 137 -4.15 -6.73 8.13
C GLU A 137 -5.55 -6.60 8.72
N GLY A 138 -6.51 -6.28 7.86
CA GLY A 138 -7.89 -6.03 8.22
C GLY A 138 -8.22 -4.55 8.45
N MET A 139 -9.19 -4.26 9.33
CA MET A 139 -9.63 -2.88 9.58
C MET A 139 -8.56 -2.06 10.30
N LYS A 140 -8.31 -0.84 9.84
CA LYS A 140 -7.29 0.08 10.42
C LYS A 140 -7.71 0.70 11.74
N GLY A 141 -9.01 0.91 11.97
CA GLY A 141 -9.52 1.60 13.17
C GLY A 141 -8.90 1.14 14.50
N PRO A 142 -8.78 -0.17 14.77
CA PRO A 142 -8.13 -0.63 16.01
C PRO A 142 -6.62 -0.33 16.12
N ALA A 143 -5.96 0.07 15.03
CA ALA A 143 -4.54 0.39 14.98
C ALA A 143 -4.25 1.89 15.11
N VAL A 144 -5.29 2.72 14.99
CA VAL A 144 -5.26 4.18 15.19
C VAL A 144 -5.57 4.53 16.63
#